data_0a84d019bea2183f86acccc539e82010
#
_entry.id   0a84d019bea2183f86acccc539e82010
#
_cell.length_a   1.000
_cell.length_b   1.000
_cell.length_c   1.000
_cell.angle_alpha   90.00
_cell.angle_beta   90.00
_cell.angle_gamma   90.00
#
_symmetry.space_group_name_H-M   'P 1'
#
loop_
_entity.id
_entity.type
_entity.pdbx_description
1 polymer ?
#
loop_
_entity_poly.entity_id
_entity_poly.type
_entity_poly.pdbx_seq_one_letter_code
_entity_poly.pdbx_strand_id
1 'polypeptide(L)'
;MIIRATRRDVLRYGAAAAAGAALAAPAIAQAPWPNKPIKIVCTYPPGGLTDIFARAYGEFVGSKTGQAVVVENKTGASGAIGAELVKQAAPDGYTLMFTNSTTMVQNKALFKKLPYDPDKDFTLVSWHDTGHLPTVVHKDVPAGNMAELAAWAKGRKVSFATYGIGSYAHVVVETLNKSHGFNIEAVHYRGEGAMWPDVSSGVVHGASGSYASSLPTLQTGNARIIAVPTLKRMSKMPNVATFFEQGLKDKAFQVRGWVGCAAPAGTPNEIVQRLSALMVEGGKTERVRKILDQFGIDEAAQDAAYFRKVLDEEGPVVLEIIKGLNIEPQ
;
A
#
# COMPACT_ATOMS: atom_id res chain seq x y z
N MET A 1 55.99 38.50 -49.32
CA MET A 1 55.39 37.35 -50.03
C MET A 1 53.92 37.32 -49.67
N ILE A 2 53.05 37.83 -50.53
CA ILE A 2 51.59 37.93 -50.22
C ILE A 2 50.97 36.65 -50.78
N ILE A 3 50.50 35.76 -49.84
CA ILE A 3 49.77 34.54 -50.20
C ILE A 3 48.36 34.97 -50.59
N ARG A 4 47.99 34.92 -51.87
CA ARG A 4 46.59 35.12 -52.30
C ARG A 4 45.80 33.82 -52.10
N ALA A 5 44.87 33.84 -51.15
CA ALA A 5 43.91 32.76 -51.00
C ALA A 5 43.04 32.64 -52.26
N THR A 6 42.90 31.41 -52.77
CA THR A 6 42.07 31.15 -53.96
C THR A 6 40.58 30.98 -53.55
N ARG A 7 39.64 31.19 -54.48
CA ARG A 7 38.22 30.99 -54.27
C ARG A 7 37.89 29.57 -53.73
N ARG A 8 38.72 28.60 -54.07
CA ARG A 8 38.59 27.24 -53.61
C ARG A 8 38.94 27.06 -52.11
N ASP A 9 39.90 27.80 -51.61
CA ASP A 9 40.33 27.77 -50.22
C ASP A 9 39.28 28.44 -49.33
N VAL A 10 38.69 29.54 -49.79
CA VAL A 10 37.58 30.19 -49.07
C VAL A 10 36.36 29.32 -48.95
N LEU A 11 36.02 28.53 -50.01
CA LEU A 11 34.90 27.58 -49.97
C LEU A 11 35.20 26.37 -49.06
N ARG A 12 36.42 25.87 -49.00
CA ARG A 12 36.80 24.76 -48.13
C ARG A 12 36.81 25.17 -46.64
N TYR A 13 37.31 26.34 -46.32
CA TYR A 13 37.33 26.83 -44.94
C TYR A 13 35.95 27.32 -44.50
N GLY A 14 35.12 27.85 -45.39
CA GLY A 14 33.73 28.19 -45.12
C GLY A 14 32.85 26.99 -44.85
N ALA A 15 33.02 25.87 -45.57
CA ALA A 15 32.29 24.63 -45.34
C ALA A 15 32.69 23.93 -44.02
N ALA A 16 33.99 23.99 -43.66
CA ALA A 16 34.48 23.45 -42.40
C ALA A 16 33.97 24.24 -41.17
N ALA A 17 33.87 25.57 -41.29
CA ALA A 17 33.33 26.44 -40.24
C ALA A 17 31.81 26.23 -40.05
N ALA A 18 31.06 26.02 -41.13
CA ALA A 18 29.61 25.73 -41.08
C ALA A 18 29.32 24.35 -40.50
N ALA A 19 30.15 23.32 -40.75
CA ALA A 19 30.03 22.01 -40.16
C ALA A 19 30.34 21.98 -38.66
N GLY A 20 31.26 22.83 -38.18
CA GLY A 20 31.57 22.97 -36.74
C GLY A 20 30.46 23.69 -35.95
N ALA A 21 29.74 24.62 -36.57
CA ALA A 21 28.64 25.33 -35.93
C ALA A 21 27.35 24.52 -35.80
N ALA A 22 27.17 23.47 -36.64
CA ALA A 22 26.00 22.60 -36.60
C ALA A 22 26.04 21.58 -35.44
N LEU A 23 27.19 21.38 -34.75
CA LEU A 23 27.34 20.43 -33.64
C LEU A 23 27.16 21.05 -32.25
N ALA A 24 26.98 22.35 -32.14
CA ALA A 24 26.69 23.04 -30.89
C ALA A 24 25.19 23.29 -30.73
N ALA A 25 24.37 22.24 -30.87
CA ALA A 25 23.02 22.31 -30.32
C ALA A 25 23.17 22.49 -28.79
N PRO A 26 22.60 23.55 -28.21
CA PRO A 26 22.62 23.68 -26.75
C PRO A 26 22.00 22.39 -26.18
N ALA A 27 22.81 21.62 -25.43
CA ALA A 27 22.26 20.61 -24.57
C ALA A 27 21.27 21.33 -23.64
N ILE A 28 20.00 21.27 -23.94
CA ILE A 28 18.97 21.74 -23.01
C ILE A 28 19.19 20.88 -21.76
N ALA A 29 19.92 21.41 -20.80
CA ALA A 29 20.08 20.82 -19.50
C ALA A 29 18.66 20.61 -18.99
N GLN A 30 18.19 19.37 -18.97
CA GLN A 30 16.91 19.06 -18.38
C GLN A 30 16.92 19.64 -16.98
N ALA A 31 15.95 20.52 -16.69
CA ALA A 31 15.82 21.09 -15.37
C ALA A 31 15.82 19.94 -14.35
N PRO A 32 16.54 20.09 -13.23
CA PRO A 32 16.68 18.99 -12.26
C PRO A 32 15.29 18.51 -11.81
N TRP A 33 15.10 17.19 -11.80
CA TRP A 33 13.87 16.58 -11.29
C TRP A 33 13.72 16.88 -9.78
N PRO A 34 12.50 17.19 -9.26
CA PRO A 34 11.27 17.49 -9.98
C PRO A 34 11.16 18.98 -10.35
N ASN A 35 10.59 19.28 -11.52
CA ASN A 35 10.35 20.65 -12.01
C ASN A 35 8.87 20.92 -12.36
N LYS A 36 8.00 19.96 -12.09
CA LYS A 36 6.54 20.03 -12.25
C LYS A 36 5.84 19.26 -11.13
N PRO A 37 4.53 19.43 -10.91
CA PRO A 37 3.79 18.69 -9.89
C PRO A 37 3.90 17.18 -10.03
N ILE A 38 3.96 16.50 -8.87
CA ILE A 38 3.97 15.04 -8.77
C ILE A 38 2.56 14.57 -8.46
N LYS A 39 2.09 13.54 -9.14
CA LYS A 39 0.82 12.89 -8.89
C LYS A 39 1.03 11.57 -8.15
N ILE A 40 0.28 11.36 -7.07
CA ILE A 40 0.18 10.08 -6.38
C ILE A 40 -1.20 9.49 -6.66
N VAL A 41 -1.24 8.34 -7.33
CA VAL A 41 -2.44 7.54 -7.49
C VAL A 41 -2.57 6.64 -6.26
N CYS A 42 -3.53 6.95 -5.39
CA CYS A 42 -3.92 6.09 -4.29
C CYS A 42 -4.96 5.09 -4.79
N THR A 43 -4.66 3.80 -4.71
CA THR A 43 -5.52 2.76 -5.29
C THR A 43 -6.71 2.38 -4.40
N TYR A 44 -6.82 3.00 -3.22
CA TYR A 44 -7.88 2.77 -2.23
C TYR A 44 -8.67 4.04 -1.91
N PRO A 45 -9.88 3.89 -1.32
CA PRO A 45 -10.75 5.03 -1.02
C PRO A 45 -10.14 6.07 -0.07
N PRO A 46 -10.59 7.33 -0.15
CA PRO A 46 -10.21 8.36 0.80
C PRO A 46 -10.50 7.97 2.24
N GLY A 47 -9.64 8.42 3.17
CA GLY A 47 -9.79 8.20 4.62
C GLY A 47 -9.34 6.83 5.13
N GLY A 48 -9.00 5.89 4.24
CA GLY A 48 -8.31 4.65 4.63
C GLY A 48 -6.82 4.88 4.86
N LEU A 49 -6.14 3.90 5.48
CA LEU A 49 -4.72 4.00 5.85
C LEU A 49 -3.82 4.33 4.65
N THR A 50 -4.07 3.70 3.50
CA THR A 50 -3.32 3.95 2.26
C THR A 50 -3.41 5.41 1.82
N ASP A 51 -4.61 6.01 1.90
CA ASP A 51 -4.84 7.42 1.55
C ASP A 51 -4.19 8.38 2.55
N ILE A 52 -4.31 8.08 3.85
CA ILE A 52 -3.68 8.88 4.91
C ILE A 52 -2.16 8.92 4.72
N PHE A 53 -1.53 7.79 4.43
CA PHE A 53 -0.09 7.74 4.15
C PHE A 53 0.25 8.47 2.85
N ALA A 54 -0.48 8.23 1.76
CA ALA A 54 -0.25 8.92 0.49
C ALA A 54 -0.24 10.44 0.66
N ARG A 55 -1.18 11.00 1.45
CA ARG A 55 -1.25 12.44 1.73
C ARG A 55 -0.15 12.92 2.65
N ALA A 56 0.14 12.21 3.75
CA ALA A 56 1.15 12.63 4.70
C ALA A 56 2.57 12.63 4.09
N TYR A 57 2.92 11.57 3.39
CA TYR A 57 4.21 11.47 2.70
C TYR A 57 4.26 12.37 1.47
N GLY A 58 3.16 12.49 0.71
CA GLY A 58 3.08 13.40 -0.42
C GLY A 58 3.31 14.87 -0.01
N GLU A 59 2.70 15.31 1.09
CA GLU A 59 2.93 16.66 1.63
C GLU A 59 4.41 16.88 2.00
N PHE A 60 5.03 15.89 2.64
CA PHE A 60 6.45 15.99 2.98
C PHE A 60 7.33 16.08 1.72
N VAL A 61 7.10 15.21 0.73
CA VAL A 61 7.81 15.26 -0.56
C VAL A 61 7.62 16.62 -1.22
N GLY A 62 6.41 17.15 -1.23
CA GLY A 62 6.11 18.49 -1.76
C GLY A 62 6.90 19.59 -1.06
N SER A 63 6.95 19.55 0.28
CA SER A 63 7.70 20.55 1.08
C SER A 63 9.21 20.51 0.82
N LYS A 64 9.77 19.33 0.56
CA LYS A 64 11.21 19.16 0.30
C LYS A 64 11.62 19.44 -1.14
N THR A 65 10.72 19.24 -2.07
CA THR A 65 11.01 19.41 -3.49
C THR A 65 10.57 20.76 -4.04
N GLY A 66 9.75 21.52 -3.31
CA GLY A 66 9.14 22.76 -3.77
C GLY A 66 8.07 22.56 -4.85
N GLN A 67 7.68 21.32 -5.13
CA GLN A 67 6.66 20.98 -6.13
C GLN A 67 5.38 20.52 -5.45
N ALA A 68 4.23 20.88 -6.03
CA ALA A 68 2.96 20.38 -5.55
C ALA A 68 2.88 18.85 -5.71
N VAL A 69 2.37 18.15 -4.67
CA VAL A 69 2.05 16.73 -4.74
C VAL A 69 0.54 16.55 -4.63
N VAL A 70 -0.07 15.99 -5.66
CA VAL A 70 -1.53 15.81 -5.76
C VAL A 70 -1.86 14.33 -5.58
N VAL A 71 -2.72 14.02 -4.61
CA VAL A 71 -3.19 12.64 -4.38
C VAL A 71 -4.56 12.46 -5.02
N GLU A 72 -4.66 11.52 -5.97
CA GLU A 72 -5.89 11.08 -6.63
C GLU A 72 -6.26 9.66 -6.22
N ASN A 73 -7.46 9.46 -5.71
CA ASN A 73 -7.95 8.11 -5.40
C ASN A 73 -8.56 7.46 -6.65
N LYS A 74 -7.96 6.36 -7.13
CA LYS A 74 -8.43 5.54 -8.25
C LYS A 74 -8.72 4.12 -7.76
N THR A 75 -9.93 3.94 -7.28
CA THR A 75 -10.35 2.76 -6.53
C THR A 75 -11.05 1.72 -7.40
N GLY A 76 -11.09 0.49 -6.93
CA GLY A 76 -11.85 -0.61 -7.52
C GLY A 76 -11.00 -1.83 -7.88
N ALA A 77 -11.66 -2.99 -8.00
CA ALA A 77 -11.05 -4.28 -8.30
C ALA A 77 -9.80 -4.55 -7.42
N SER A 78 -9.93 -4.42 -6.10
CA SER A 78 -8.82 -4.60 -5.14
C SER A 78 -7.57 -3.79 -5.50
N GLY A 79 -7.75 -2.54 -5.97
CA GLY A 79 -6.68 -1.63 -6.37
C GLY A 79 -6.18 -1.78 -7.79
N ALA A 80 -6.69 -2.77 -8.56
CA ALA A 80 -6.20 -3.05 -9.90
C ALA A 80 -6.43 -1.89 -10.88
N ILE A 81 -7.53 -1.14 -10.76
CA ILE A 81 -7.82 0.02 -11.63
C ILE A 81 -6.74 1.09 -11.49
N GLY A 82 -6.36 1.43 -10.26
CA GLY A 82 -5.31 2.42 -10.02
C GLY A 82 -3.93 1.93 -10.42
N ALA A 83 -3.64 0.64 -10.20
CA ALA A 83 -2.38 0.03 -10.61
C ALA A 83 -2.20 0.04 -12.13
N GLU A 84 -3.23 -0.32 -12.89
CA GLU A 84 -3.22 -0.27 -14.35
C GLU A 84 -2.96 1.14 -14.89
N LEU A 85 -3.60 2.15 -14.27
CA LEU A 85 -3.36 3.55 -14.63
C LEU A 85 -1.90 3.95 -14.44
N VAL A 86 -1.27 3.54 -13.33
CA VAL A 86 0.14 3.86 -13.06
C VAL A 86 1.08 3.08 -13.98
N LYS A 87 0.81 1.82 -14.27
CA LYS A 87 1.53 1.03 -15.27
C LYS A 87 1.65 1.75 -16.62
N GLN A 88 0.57 2.43 -17.03
CA GLN A 88 0.49 3.13 -18.33
C GLN A 88 1.12 4.53 -18.30
N ALA A 89 1.52 5.03 -17.13
CA ALA A 89 2.12 6.35 -17.01
C ALA A 89 3.58 6.38 -17.47
N ALA A 90 4.06 7.59 -17.83
CA ALA A 90 5.47 7.77 -18.18
C ALA A 90 6.38 7.43 -16.99
N PRO A 91 7.52 6.74 -17.22
CA PRO A 91 8.46 6.37 -16.17
C PRO A 91 9.40 7.54 -15.83
N ASP A 92 8.85 8.71 -15.57
CA ASP A 92 9.58 9.98 -15.35
C ASP A 92 9.58 10.45 -13.88
N GLY A 93 8.99 9.65 -12.98
CA GLY A 93 8.90 9.93 -11.55
C GLY A 93 7.82 10.94 -11.15
N TYR A 94 6.96 11.38 -12.07
CA TYR A 94 5.87 12.32 -11.78
C TYR A 94 4.51 11.65 -11.56
N THR A 95 4.41 10.35 -11.78
CA THR A 95 3.25 9.56 -11.39
C THR A 95 3.71 8.41 -10.50
N LEU A 96 3.22 8.38 -9.28
CA LEU A 96 3.53 7.36 -8.29
C LEU A 96 2.26 6.61 -7.91
N MET A 97 2.40 5.38 -7.45
CA MET A 97 1.32 4.59 -6.88
C MET A 97 1.51 4.49 -5.36
N PHE A 98 0.45 4.77 -4.60
CA PHE A 98 0.32 4.30 -3.22
C PHE A 98 -0.73 3.21 -3.16
N THR A 99 -0.33 2.04 -2.70
CA THR A 99 -1.16 0.84 -2.69
C THR A 99 -0.84 -0.04 -1.48
N ASN A 100 -1.50 -1.17 -1.35
CA ASN A 100 -1.23 -2.12 -0.28
C ASN A 100 -0.84 -3.52 -0.82
N SER A 101 -0.56 -4.44 0.11
CA SER A 101 -0.15 -5.81 -0.20
C SER A 101 -1.15 -6.55 -1.09
N THR A 102 -2.45 -6.28 -0.98
CA THR A 102 -3.46 -6.94 -1.81
C THR A 102 -3.22 -6.69 -3.29
N THR A 103 -2.99 -5.42 -3.67
CA THR A 103 -2.72 -5.05 -5.06
C THR A 103 -1.42 -5.65 -5.59
N MET A 104 -0.36 -5.68 -4.77
CA MET A 104 0.96 -6.10 -5.23
C MET A 104 1.21 -7.61 -5.13
N VAL A 105 0.50 -8.32 -4.24
CA VAL A 105 0.74 -9.74 -3.97
C VAL A 105 -0.53 -10.56 -4.20
N GLN A 106 -1.59 -10.34 -3.39
CA GLN A 106 -2.75 -11.22 -3.38
C GLN A 106 -3.49 -11.26 -4.71
N ASN A 107 -3.55 -10.16 -5.45
CA ASN A 107 -4.21 -10.09 -6.75
C ASN A 107 -3.65 -11.08 -7.78
N LYS A 108 -2.37 -11.51 -7.64
CA LYS A 108 -1.79 -12.58 -8.48
C LYS A 108 -2.56 -13.90 -8.39
N ALA A 109 -3.23 -14.15 -7.26
CA ALA A 109 -4.02 -15.35 -7.03
C ALA A 109 -5.54 -15.08 -7.09
N LEU A 110 -5.97 -13.82 -6.99
CA LEU A 110 -7.39 -13.42 -6.94
C LEU A 110 -7.99 -13.10 -8.29
N PHE A 111 -7.16 -12.92 -9.32
CA PHE A 111 -7.62 -12.61 -10.67
C PHE A 111 -7.24 -13.72 -11.66
N LYS A 112 -8.20 -14.17 -12.47
CA LYS A 112 -7.93 -15.05 -13.61
C LYS A 112 -7.06 -14.35 -14.66
N LYS A 113 -7.27 -13.04 -14.83
CA LYS A 113 -6.51 -12.19 -15.74
C LYS A 113 -6.27 -10.83 -15.09
N LEU A 114 -5.10 -10.66 -14.50
CA LEU A 114 -4.69 -9.40 -13.91
C LEU A 114 -4.22 -8.43 -15.01
N PRO A 115 -4.69 -7.14 -15.04
CA PRO A 115 -4.33 -6.21 -16.10
C PRO A 115 -2.90 -5.66 -16.00
N TYR A 116 -2.18 -6.00 -14.95
CA TYR A 116 -0.79 -5.63 -14.72
C TYR A 116 0.01 -6.80 -14.14
N ASP A 117 1.32 -6.72 -14.24
CA ASP A 117 2.28 -7.64 -13.60
C ASP A 117 2.97 -6.90 -12.44
N PRO A 118 2.64 -7.21 -11.17
CA PRO A 118 3.22 -6.51 -10.03
C PRO A 118 4.76 -6.57 -9.98
N ASP A 119 5.36 -7.61 -10.53
CA ASP A 119 6.81 -7.83 -10.47
C ASP A 119 7.56 -7.11 -11.59
N LYS A 120 6.88 -6.79 -12.72
CA LYS A 120 7.50 -6.24 -13.92
C LYS A 120 7.09 -4.81 -14.23
N ASP A 121 5.85 -4.43 -13.92
CA ASP A 121 5.27 -3.16 -14.34
C ASP A 121 5.60 -2.00 -13.39
N PHE A 122 6.24 -2.29 -12.24
CA PHE A 122 6.53 -1.28 -11.22
C PHE A 122 7.97 -1.34 -10.71
N THR A 123 8.49 -0.15 -10.39
CA THR A 123 9.73 0.04 -9.64
C THR A 123 9.36 0.44 -8.21
N LEU A 124 9.86 -0.30 -7.22
CA LEU A 124 9.56 -0.08 -5.80
C LEU A 124 10.25 1.20 -5.30
N VAL A 125 9.55 1.96 -4.45
CA VAL A 125 10.07 3.21 -3.88
C VAL A 125 10.20 3.13 -2.36
N SER A 126 9.13 2.77 -1.65
CA SER A 126 9.15 2.66 -0.19
C SER A 126 8.09 1.71 0.33
N TRP A 127 8.38 1.11 1.47
CA TRP A 127 7.48 0.25 2.22
C TRP A 127 7.07 0.95 3.53
N HIS A 128 5.84 0.73 3.96
CA HIS A 128 5.27 1.31 5.17
C HIS A 128 4.48 0.24 5.92
N ASP A 129 4.79 0.07 7.19
CA ASP A 129 4.00 -0.80 8.07
C ASP A 129 2.57 -0.26 8.21
N THR A 130 1.61 -1.15 8.31
CA THR A 130 0.21 -0.79 8.61
C THR A 130 -0.13 -1.00 10.09
N GLY A 131 0.84 -1.44 10.87
CA GLY A 131 0.63 -1.83 12.25
C GLY A 131 -0.26 -3.06 12.37
N HIS A 132 -0.94 -3.14 13.49
CA HIS A 132 -1.81 -4.26 13.79
C HIS A 132 -3.19 -4.11 13.15
N LEU A 133 -3.73 -5.22 12.68
CA LEU A 133 -5.07 -5.34 12.10
C LEU A 133 -5.98 -6.13 13.06
N PRO A 134 -6.40 -5.56 14.20
CA PRO A 134 -7.15 -6.26 15.22
C PRO A 134 -8.48 -6.80 14.71
N THR A 135 -8.95 -7.88 15.33
CA THR A 135 -10.32 -8.37 15.18
C THR A 135 -11.21 -7.68 16.20
N VAL A 136 -12.22 -7.00 15.67
CA VAL A 136 -13.20 -6.19 16.40
C VAL A 136 -14.57 -6.84 16.27
N VAL A 137 -15.33 -6.90 17.37
CA VAL A 137 -16.72 -7.37 17.35
C VAL A 137 -17.65 -6.29 17.89
N HIS A 138 -18.90 -6.27 17.39
CA HIS A 138 -19.96 -5.42 17.92
C HIS A 138 -20.25 -5.76 19.38
N LYS A 139 -20.69 -4.80 20.19
CA LYS A 139 -20.96 -4.95 21.62
C LYS A 139 -21.96 -6.07 21.94
N ASP A 140 -22.94 -6.32 21.07
CA ASP A 140 -23.97 -7.33 21.25
C ASP A 140 -23.46 -8.77 20.99
N VAL A 141 -22.26 -8.92 20.44
CA VAL A 141 -21.57 -10.22 20.35
C VAL A 141 -20.96 -10.53 21.72
N PRO A 142 -21.45 -11.50 22.49
CA PRO A 142 -21.02 -11.76 23.87
C PRO A 142 -19.69 -12.54 23.90
N ALA A 143 -18.66 -12.03 23.22
CA ALA A 143 -17.35 -12.65 23.12
C ALA A 143 -16.25 -11.62 23.43
N GLY A 144 -15.41 -11.89 24.40
CA GLY A 144 -14.22 -11.12 24.76
C GLY A 144 -12.92 -11.71 24.21
N ASN A 145 -13.00 -12.90 23.60
CA ASN A 145 -11.89 -13.64 23.01
C ASN A 145 -12.38 -14.57 21.90
N MET A 146 -11.45 -15.21 21.19
CA MET A 146 -11.78 -16.05 20.05
C MET A 146 -12.49 -17.35 20.42
N ALA A 147 -12.22 -17.91 21.59
CA ALA A 147 -12.91 -19.12 22.06
C ALA A 147 -14.39 -18.83 22.36
N GLU A 148 -14.68 -17.70 23.01
CA GLU A 148 -16.05 -17.25 23.26
C GLU A 148 -16.76 -16.91 21.95
N LEU A 149 -16.07 -16.29 20.98
CA LEU A 149 -16.61 -16.04 19.65
C LEU A 149 -16.98 -17.35 18.95
N ALA A 150 -16.11 -18.37 19.00
CA ALA A 150 -16.38 -19.68 18.43
C ALA A 150 -17.62 -20.36 19.07
N ALA A 151 -17.70 -20.32 20.38
CA ALA A 151 -18.83 -20.87 21.10
C ALA A 151 -20.15 -20.16 20.76
N TRP A 152 -20.13 -18.85 20.70
CA TRP A 152 -21.29 -18.02 20.34
C TRP A 152 -21.71 -18.21 18.89
N ALA A 153 -20.75 -18.29 17.94
CA ALA A 153 -21.00 -18.45 16.52
C ALA A 153 -21.60 -19.81 16.15
N LYS A 154 -21.44 -20.81 17.01
CA LYS A 154 -21.92 -22.17 16.73
C LYS A 154 -23.44 -22.22 16.50
N GLY A 155 -23.82 -22.67 15.29
CA GLY A 155 -25.24 -22.79 14.89
C GLY A 155 -25.93 -21.45 14.58
N ARG A 156 -25.18 -20.35 14.49
CA ARG A 156 -25.68 -19.00 14.14
C ARG A 156 -25.18 -18.56 12.78
N LYS A 157 -25.94 -17.67 12.15
CA LYS A 157 -25.43 -16.89 11.00
C LYS A 157 -24.62 -15.73 11.56
N VAL A 158 -23.32 -15.75 11.35
CA VAL A 158 -22.40 -14.70 11.76
C VAL A 158 -21.80 -14.09 10.51
N SER A 159 -21.75 -12.76 10.43
CA SER A 159 -21.16 -12.02 9.31
C SER A 159 -20.05 -11.11 9.80
N PHE A 160 -18.92 -11.12 9.10
CA PHE A 160 -17.80 -10.22 9.34
C PHE A 160 -17.53 -9.37 8.09
N ALA A 161 -17.35 -8.07 8.31
CA ALA A 161 -16.95 -7.17 7.26
C ALA A 161 -15.49 -7.37 6.86
N THR A 162 -15.21 -7.25 5.58
CA THR A 162 -13.87 -7.22 5.01
C THR A 162 -13.72 -6.00 4.13
N TYR A 163 -12.54 -5.44 4.01
CA TYR A 163 -12.29 -4.28 3.16
C TYR A 163 -11.95 -4.64 1.69
N GLY A 164 -12.28 -5.86 1.28
CA GLY A 164 -12.17 -6.36 -0.09
C GLY A 164 -11.84 -7.85 -0.12
N ILE A 165 -12.13 -8.47 -1.26
CA ILE A 165 -11.78 -9.86 -1.53
C ILE A 165 -10.25 -10.02 -1.44
N GLY A 166 -9.78 -11.08 -0.75
CA GLY A 166 -8.36 -11.37 -0.54
C GLY A 166 -7.63 -10.42 0.41
N SER A 167 -8.33 -9.43 0.98
CA SER A 167 -7.75 -8.61 2.05
C SER A 167 -7.40 -9.47 3.27
N TYR A 168 -6.54 -8.93 4.16
CA TYR A 168 -6.24 -9.61 5.42
C TYR A 168 -7.51 -9.99 6.20
N ALA A 169 -8.51 -9.10 6.26
CA ALA A 169 -9.80 -9.39 6.89
C ALA A 169 -10.50 -10.62 6.28
N HIS A 170 -10.44 -10.77 4.95
CA HIS A 170 -10.98 -11.94 4.28
C HIS A 170 -10.16 -13.19 4.60
N VAL A 171 -8.84 -13.10 4.59
CA VAL A 171 -7.93 -14.20 4.99
C VAL A 171 -8.23 -14.68 6.41
N VAL A 172 -8.47 -13.75 7.36
CA VAL A 172 -8.85 -14.11 8.73
C VAL A 172 -10.15 -14.90 8.76
N VAL A 173 -11.20 -14.44 8.09
CA VAL A 173 -12.50 -15.12 8.05
C VAL A 173 -12.36 -16.53 7.47
N GLU A 174 -11.72 -16.65 6.30
CA GLU A 174 -11.57 -17.94 5.64
C GLU A 174 -10.69 -18.91 6.44
N THR A 175 -9.64 -18.41 7.10
CA THR A 175 -8.81 -19.23 7.98
C THR A 175 -9.58 -19.72 9.20
N LEU A 176 -10.38 -18.86 9.84
CA LEU A 176 -11.25 -19.23 10.95
C LEU A 176 -12.25 -20.31 10.52
N ASN A 177 -12.89 -20.13 9.35
CA ASN A 177 -13.84 -21.10 8.83
C ASN A 177 -13.16 -22.46 8.56
N LYS A 178 -12.06 -22.44 7.81
CA LYS A 178 -11.39 -23.65 7.33
C LYS A 178 -10.67 -24.43 8.44
N SER A 179 -9.91 -23.72 9.28
CA SER A 179 -9.00 -24.35 10.24
C SER A 179 -9.59 -24.50 11.64
N HIS A 180 -10.59 -23.67 11.99
CA HIS A 180 -11.11 -23.59 13.35
C HIS A 180 -12.61 -23.84 13.46
N GLY A 181 -13.27 -24.25 12.35
CA GLY A 181 -14.67 -24.69 12.36
C GLY A 181 -15.69 -23.57 12.60
N PHE A 182 -15.32 -22.31 12.33
CA PHE A 182 -16.28 -21.22 12.30
C PHE A 182 -17.17 -21.34 11.05
N ASN A 183 -18.30 -20.63 11.08
CA ASN A 183 -19.19 -20.46 9.94
C ASN A 183 -19.55 -18.98 9.81
N ILE A 184 -18.53 -18.17 9.43
CA ILE A 184 -18.63 -16.72 9.30
C ILE A 184 -18.79 -16.38 7.83
N GLU A 185 -19.82 -15.62 7.47
CA GLU A 185 -20.00 -15.05 6.14
C GLU A 185 -19.12 -13.79 5.99
N ALA A 186 -18.28 -13.75 4.96
CA ALA A 186 -17.48 -12.58 4.65
C ALA A 186 -18.31 -11.58 3.82
N VAL A 187 -18.58 -10.38 4.38
CA VAL A 187 -19.26 -9.30 3.70
C VAL A 187 -18.22 -8.32 3.16
N HIS A 188 -18.12 -8.19 1.84
CA HIS A 188 -17.05 -7.40 1.20
C HIS A 188 -17.45 -5.94 0.97
N TYR A 189 -16.68 -5.03 1.56
CA TYR A 189 -16.80 -3.58 1.39
C TYR A 189 -15.73 -3.02 0.46
N ARG A 190 -15.93 -1.80 -0.03
CA ARG A 190 -14.95 -1.08 -0.85
C ARG A 190 -13.96 -0.31 0.03
N GLY A 191 -13.23 -1.01 0.92
CA GLY A 191 -12.26 -0.42 1.83
C GLY A 191 -12.77 -0.30 3.27
N GLU A 192 -11.84 0.00 4.20
CA GLU A 192 -12.11 0.04 5.65
C GLU A 192 -13.11 1.13 6.05
N GLY A 193 -13.06 2.29 5.39
CA GLY A 193 -13.95 3.40 5.74
C GLY A 193 -15.44 3.08 5.62
N ALA A 194 -15.82 2.17 4.73
CA ALA A 194 -17.20 1.77 4.53
C ALA A 194 -17.66 0.66 5.48
N MET A 195 -16.76 -0.15 6.03
CA MET A 195 -17.13 -1.30 6.86
C MET A 195 -17.36 -0.95 8.34
N TRP A 196 -16.62 0.01 8.90
CA TRP A 196 -16.68 0.33 10.33
C TRP A 196 -18.01 0.90 10.79
N PRO A 197 -18.72 1.74 10.01
CA PRO A 197 -20.08 2.17 10.36
C PRO A 197 -21.05 0.98 10.54
N ASP A 198 -20.96 -0.03 9.69
CA ASP A 198 -21.83 -1.22 9.76
C ASP A 198 -21.45 -2.15 10.93
N VAL A 199 -20.17 -2.20 11.30
CA VAL A 199 -19.74 -2.84 12.56
C VAL A 199 -20.30 -2.07 13.77
N SER A 200 -20.22 -0.74 13.75
CA SER A 200 -20.69 0.13 14.85
C SER A 200 -22.20 0.05 15.07
N SER A 201 -22.96 -0.14 14.01
CA SER A 201 -24.43 -0.24 14.04
C SER A 201 -24.95 -1.68 14.25
N GLY A 202 -24.07 -2.69 14.22
CA GLY A 202 -24.44 -4.09 14.35
C GLY A 202 -25.05 -4.73 13.10
N VAL A 203 -24.95 -4.09 11.93
CA VAL A 203 -25.31 -4.68 10.63
C VAL A 203 -24.48 -5.91 10.34
N VAL A 204 -23.21 -5.86 10.68
CA VAL A 204 -22.30 -7.01 10.72
C VAL A 204 -21.76 -7.22 12.13
N HIS A 205 -21.44 -8.45 12.47
CA HIS A 205 -21.08 -8.84 13.84
C HIS A 205 -19.64 -8.48 14.21
N GLY A 206 -18.77 -8.29 13.22
CA GLY A 206 -17.38 -7.92 13.45
C GLY A 206 -16.61 -7.66 12.16
N ALA A 207 -15.33 -7.36 12.31
CA ALA A 207 -14.38 -7.16 11.22
C ALA A 207 -12.94 -7.30 11.73
N SER A 208 -12.00 -7.50 10.80
CA SER A 208 -10.58 -7.26 11.04
C SER A 208 -10.11 -6.12 10.16
N GLY A 209 -9.34 -5.18 10.72
CA GLY A 209 -8.86 -4.02 9.97
C GLY A 209 -7.92 -3.16 10.82
N SER A 210 -7.41 -2.06 10.25
CA SER A 210 -6.43 -1.22 10.94
C SER A 210 -7.00 -0.64 12.24
N TYR A 211 -6.14 -0.62 13.26
CA TYR A 211 -6.51 -0.09 14.58
C TYR A 211 -7.07 1.33 14.47
N ALA A 212 -6.41 2.21 13.72
CA ALA A 212 -6.86 3.59 13.63
C ALA A 212 -8.17 3.77 12.87
N SER A 213 -8.41 3.03 11.78
CA SER A 213 -9.71 3.09 11.10
C SER A 213 -10.84 2.57 11.98
N SER A 214 -10.54 1.68 12.94
CA SER A 214 -11.52 1.17 13.91
C SER A 214 -11.76 2.13 15.10
N LEU A 215 -10.85 3.08 15.36
CA LEU A 215 -10.92 3.96 16.54
C LEU A 215 -12.27 4.69 16.70
N PRO A 216 -12.86 5.32 15.67
CA PRO A 216 -14.17 5.95 15.82
C PRO A 216 -15.22 4.97 16.33
N THR A 217 -15.26 3.76 15.79
CA THR A 217 -16.19 2.69 16.21
C THR A 217 -15.93 2.23 17.65
N LEU A 218 -14.66 2.06 18.03
CA LEU A 218 -14.28 1.69 19.40
C LEU A 218 -14.63 2.78 20.42
N GLN A 219 -14.45 4.05 20.07
CA GLN A 219 -14.75 5.21 20.92
C GLN A 219 -16.25 5.38 21.21
N THR A 220 -17.12 4.90 20.33
CA THR A 220 -18.58 4.89 20.60
C THR A 220 -18.97 3.90 21.70
N GLY A 221 -18.09 2.98 22.08
CA GLY A 221 -18.40 1.84 22.95
C GLY A 221 -19.30 0.78 22.29
N ASN A 222 -19.59 0.90 20.99
CA ASN A 222 -20.40 -0.06 20.25
C ASN A 222 -19.65 -1.29 19.78
N ALA A 223 -18.32 -1.30 19.92
CA ALA A 223 -17.51 -2.44 19.54
C ALA A 223 -16.27 -2.56 20.45
N ARG A 224 -15.67 -3.74 20.45
CA ARG A 224 -14.44 -4.02 21.20
C ARG A 224 -13.50 -4.92 20.42
N ILE A 225 -12.21 -4.79 20.69
CA ILE A 225 -11.18 -5.67 20.15
C ILE A 225 -11.12 -6.95 20.98
N ILE A 226 -11.04 -8.12 20.33
CA ILE A 226 -10.97 -9.42 20.97
C ILE A 226 -9.71 -10.22 20.66
N ALA A 227 -8.98 -9.84 19.60
CA ALA A 227 -7.71 -10.46 19.22
C ALA A 227 -6.86 -9.51 18.36
N VAL A 228 -5.55 -9.69 18.39
CA VAL A 228 -4.59 -9.04 17.48
C VAL A 228 -3.76 -10.09 16.74
N PRO A 229 -3.41 -9.85 15.46
CA PRO A 229 -2.84 -10.86 14.58
C PRO A 229 -1.30 -10.97 14.65
N THR A 230 -0.69 -10.63 15.74
CA THR A 230 0.76 -10.58 15.88
C THR A 230 1.25 -11.57 16.93
N LEU A 231 2.56 -11.84 16.91
CA LEU A 231 3.19 -12.67 17.93
C LEU A 231 3.34 -11.93 19.27
N LYS A 232 3.28 -10.60 19.26
CA LYS A 232 3.34 -9.75 20.46
C LYS A 232 2.07 -8.92 20.54
N ARG A 233 1.61 -8.65 21.76
CA ARG A 233 0.47 -7.75 21.99
C ARG A 233 0.80 -6.33 21.53
N MET A 234 -0.22 -5.62 21.08
CA MET A 234 -0.10 -4.19 20.76
C MET A 234 0.29 -3.38 21.99
N SER A 235 1.25 -2.48 21.84
CA SER A 235 1.63 -1.52 22.89
C SER A 235 0.44 -0.66 23.35
N LYS A 236 -0.43 -0.28 22.41
CA LYS A 236 -1.67 0.48 22.68
C LYS A 236 -2.76 -0.35 23.38
N MET A 237 -2.67 -1.68 23.34
CA MET A 237 -3.67 -2.60 23.91
C MET A 237 -3.01 -3.81 24.59
N PRO A 238 -2.24 -3.60 25.66
CA PRO A 238 -1.47 -4.66 26.30
C PRO A 238 -2.37 -5.76 26.91
N ASN A 239 -3.64 -5.47 27.15
CA ASN A 239 -4.60 -6.41 27.74
C ASN A 239 -5.32 -7.29 26.68
N VAL A 240 -5.16 -7.02 25.37
CA VAL A 240 -5.77 -7.84 24.33
C VAL A 240 -4.78 -8.94 23.92
N ALA A 241 -5.20 -10.18 24.06
CA ALA A 241 -4.39 -11.34 23.68
C ALA A 241 -4.26 -11.46 22.16
N THR A 242 -3.11 -11.94 21.70
CA THR A 242 -2.89 -12.24 20.28
C THR A 242 -3.67 -13.48 19.84
N PHE A 243 -3.87 -13.68 18.54
CA PHE A 243 -4.39 -14.95 18.03
C PHE A 243 -3.53 -16.13 18.52
N PHE A 244 -2.21 -15.94 18.51
CA PHE A 244 -1.27 -16.96 18.92
C PHE A 244 -1.41 -17.36 20.40
N GLU A 245 -1.53 -16.37 21.31
CA GLU A 245 -1.80 -16.60 22.74
C GLU A 245 -3.15 -17.30 22.98
N GLN A 246 -4.12 -17.08 22.08
CA GLN A 246 -5.44 -17.71 22.12
C GLN A 246 -5.48 -19.08 21.41
N GLY A 247 -4.32 -19.64 21.02
CA GLY A 247 -4.22 -20.98 20.44
C GLY A 247 -4.39 -21.04 18.91
N LEU A 248 -4.64 -19.91 18.22
CA LEU A 248 -4.80 -19.85 16.77
C LEU A 248 -3.44 -19.54 16.14
N LYS A 249 -2.74 -20.61 15.72
CA LYS A 249 -1.32 -20.55 15.33
C LYS A 249 -1.07 -20.59 13.81
N ASP A 250 -2.12 -20.44 12.99
CA ASP A 250 -2.01 -20.47 11.55
C ASP A 250 -1.12 -19.34 11.05
N LYS A 251 -0.28 -19.64 10.06
CA LYS A 251 0.56 -18.62 9.41
C LYS A 251 -0.25 -17.48 8.83
N ALA A 252 -1.49 -17.74 8.41
CA ALA A 252 -2.40 -16.74 7.87
C ALA A 252 -2.66 -15.57 8.84
N PHE A 253 -2.67 -15.81 10.15
CA PHE A 253 -2.84 -14.76 11.15
C PHE A 253 -1.55 -13.93 11.38
N GLN A 254 -0.42 -14.38 10.86
CA GLN A 254 0.87 -13.71 11.00
C GLN A 254 1.25 -12.88 9.77
N VAL A 255 0.45 -12.96 8.70
CA VAL A 255 0.66 -12.14 7.50
C VAL A 255 0.49 -10.68 7.88
N ARG A 256 1.53 -9.88 7.64
CA ARG A 256 1.46 -8.44 7.86
C ARG A 256 0.84 -7.76 6.65
N GLY A 257 -0.09 -6.85 6.92
CA GLY A 257 -0.46 -5.86 5.91
C GLY A 257 0.65 -4.81 5.79
N TRP A 258 0.79 -4.21 4.63
CA TRP A 258 1.66 -3.07 4.40
C TRP A 258 1.09 -2.17 3.30
N VAL A 259 1.51 -0.91 3.33
CA VAL A 259 1.30 0.05 2.26
C VAL A 259 2.63 0.26 1.55
N GLY A 260 2.62 0.34 0.23
CA GLY A 260 3.81 0.57 -0.59
C GLY A 260 3.66 1.74 -1.53
N CYS A 261 4.77 2.45 -1.73
CA CYS A 261 4.91 3.40 -2.83
C CYS A 261 5.70 2.75 -3.95
N ALA A 262 5.22 2.89 -5.18
CA ALA A 262 5.89 2.41 -6.37
C ALA A 262 5.75 3.41 -7.52
N ALA A 263 6.65 3.34 -8.49
CA ALA A 263 6.65 4.10 -9.73
C ALA A 263 6.46 3.17 -10.93
N PRO A 264 6.13 3.67 -12.13
CA PRO A 264 6.15 2.85 -13.35
C PRO A 264 7.51 2.20 -13.58
N ALA A 265 7.52 0.99 -14.14
CA ALA A 265 8.75 0.31 -14.51
C ALA A 265 9.61 1.17 -15.45
N GLY A 266 10.93 1.14 -15.23
CA GLY A 266 11.86 1.94 -16.03
C GLY A 266 12.04 3.39 -15.52
N THR A 267 11.42 3.78 -14.43
CA THR A 267 11.72 5.07 -13.76
C THR A 267 13.21 5.13 -13.41
N PRO A 268 13.94 6.21 -13.77
CA PRO A 268 15.37 6.32 -13.53
C PRO A 268 15.75 6.08 -12.06
N ASN A 269 16.79 5.28 -11.85
CA ASN A 269 17.20 4.86 -10.50
C ASN A 269 17.52 6.04 -9.57
N GLU A 270 18.12 7.11 -10.09
CA GLU A 270 18.39 8.34 -9.32
C GLU A 270 17.11 8.98 -8.76
N ILE A 271 16.02 8.98 -9.56
CA ILE A 271 14.70 9.48 -9.12
C ILE A 271 14.11 8.56 -8.05
N VAL A 272 14.19 7.25 -8.27
CA VAL A 272 13.69 6.25 -7.31
C VAL A 272 14.41 6.37 -5.97
N GLN A 273 15.75 6.44 -5.98
CA GLN A 273 16.54 6.60 -4.76
C GLN A 273 16.22 7.90 -4.03
N ARG A 274 16.07 9.02 -4.77
CA ARG A 274 15.70 10.30 -4.18
C ARG A 274 14.30 10.26 -3.55
N LEU A 275 13.31 9.67 -4.24
CA LEU A 275 11.97 9.47 -3.69
C LEU A 275 12.00 8.58 -2.45
N SER A 276 12.70 7.45 -2.51
CA SER A 276 12.85 6.51 -1.40
C SER A 276 13.45 7.19 -0.16
N ALA A 277 14.54 7.96 -0.35
CA ALA A 277 15.15 8.73 0.74
C ALA A 277 14.20 9.75 1.35
N LEU A 278 13.42 10.46 0.52
CA LEU A 278 12.40 11.39 1.00
C LEU A 278 11.29 10.69 1.78
N MET A 279 10.83 9.51 1.34
CA MET A 279 9.83 8.74 2.09
C MET A 279 10.37 8.31 3.46
N VAL A 280 11.59 7.78 3.52
CA VAL A 280 12.24 7.38 4.79
C VAL A 280 12.44 8.60 5.72
N GLU A 281 12.87 9.74 5.18
CA GLU A 281 13.00 10.99 5.94
C GLU A 281 11.64 11.48 6.44
N GLY A 282 10.60 11.42 5.59
CA GLY A 282 9.23 11.80 5.91
C GLY A 282 8.68 11.03 7.11
N GLY A 283 9.02 9.76 7.23
CA GLY A 283 8.65 8.91 8.37
C GLY A 283 9.17 9.39 9.73
N LYS A 284 10.20 10.25 9.74
CA LYS A 284 10.81 10.82 10.96
C LYS A 284 10.18 12.16 11.38
N THR A 285 9.28 12.72 10.57
CA THR A 285 8.63 14.00 10.87
C THR A 285 7.62 13.86 12.00
N GLU A 286 7.41 14.94 12.75
CA GLU A 286 6.42 14.97 13.84
C GLU A 286 5.02 14.60 13.36
N ARG A 287 4.62 15.10 12.17
CA ARG A 287 3.32 14.80 11.58
C ARG A 287 3.15 13.31 11.29
N VAL A 288 4.12 12.67 10.63
CA VAL A 288 4.05 11.24 10.32
C VAL A 288 4.14 10.41 11.59
N ARG A 289 5.01 10.78 12.54
CA ARG A 289 5.11 10.11 13.84
C ARG A 289 3.79 10.13 14.62
N LYS A 290 3.07 11.25 14.61
CA LYS A 290 1.73 11.32 15.22
C LYS A 290 0.75 10.36 14.56
N ILE A 291 0.79 10.25 13.22
CA ILE A 291 -0.01 9.28 12.50
C ILE A 291 0.39 7.86 12.92
N LEU A 292 1.68 7.52 12.86
CA LEU A 292 2.16 6.20 13.26
C LEU A 292 1.73 5.85 14.69
N ASP A 293 1.87 6.78 15.62
CA ASP A 293 1.45 6.59 17.01
C ASP A 293 -0.07 6.37 17.13
N GLN A 294 -0.89 7.18 16.44
CA GLN A 294 -2.34 6.97 16.41
C GLN A 294 -2.72 5.57 15.91
N PHE A 295 -1.96 5.06 14.95
CA PHE A 295 -2.20 3.75 14.35
C PHE A 295 -1.57 2.59 15.13
N GLY A 296 -0.80 2.89 16.19
CA GLY A 296 -0.04 1.87 16.91
C GLY A 296 1.02 1.20 16.04
N ILE A 297 1.61 1.97 15.13
CA ILE A 297 2.66 1.52 14.20
C ILE A 297 4.01 1.89 14.80
N ASP A 298 4.83 0.89 15.08
CA ASP A 298 6.14 1.07 15.70
C ASP A 298 7.24 1.33 14.66
N GLU A 299 7.06 0.88 13.41
CA GLU A 299 8.06 0.99 12.35
C GLU A 299 7.75 2.17 11.41
N ALA A 300 8.74 3.01 11.17
CA ALA A 300 8.67 4.07 10.16
C ALA A 300 8.85 3.49 8.74
N ALA A 301 8.65 4.36 7.72
CA ALA A 301 8.89 4.00 6.33
C ALA A 301 10.28 3.40 6.10
N GLN A 302 10.34 2.36 5.29
CA GLN A 302 11.56 1.69 4.85
C GLN A 302 11.78 1.94 3.35
N ASP A 303 13.02 1.77 2.90
CA ASP A 303 13.43 2.03 1.53
C ASP A 303 12.99 0.96 0.51
N ALA A 304 13.33 1.19 -0.75
CA ALA A 304 13.02 0.29 -1.85
C ALA A 304 13.67 -1.10 -1.69
N ALA A 305 14.87 -1.16 -1.10
CA ALA A 305 15.58 -2.43 -0.90
C ALA A 305 14.87 -3.30 0.15
N TYR A 306 14.45 -2.69 1.26
CA TYR A 306 13.63 -3.36 2.26
C TYR A 306 12.30 -3.82 1.66
N PHE A 307 11.65 -2.99 0.83
CA PHE A 307 10.41 -3.36 0.17
C PHE A 307 10.58 -4.58 -0.73
N ARG A 308 11.69 -4.64 -1.51
CA ARG A 308 12.02 -5.81 -2.33
C ARG A 308 12.18 -7.06 -1.46
N LYS A 309 12.93 -6.95 -0.36
CA LYS A 309 13.12 -8.05 0.59
C LYS A 309 11.79 -8.60 1.11
N VAL A 310 10.87 -7.72 1.53
CA VAL A 310 9.53 -8.13 2.01
C VAL A 310 8.77 -8.87 0.93
N LEU A 311 8.77 -8.38 -0.33
CA LEU A 311 8.08 -9.06 -1.43
C LEU A 311 8.68 -10.43 -1.73
N ASP A 312 9.99 -10.57 -1.68
CA ASP A 312 10.69 -11.81 -2.01
C ASP A 312 10.52 -12.88 -0.89
N GLU A 313 10.49 -12.46 0.37
CA GLU A 313 10.38 -13.36 1.52
C GLU A 313 8.91 -13.68 1.87
N GLU A 314 8.05 -12.66 1.96
CA GLU A 314 6.67 -12.82 2.43
C GLU A 314 5.69 -13.09 1.27
N GLY A 315 5.97 -12.59 0.07
CA GLY A 315 5.06 -12.71 -1.10
C GLY A 315 4.69 -14.15 -1.43
N PRO A 316 5.63 -15.09 -1.57
CA PRO A 316 5.32 -16.50 -1.84
C PRO A 316 4.46 -17.14 -0.75
N VAL A 317 4.73 -16.80 0.53
CA VAL A 317 3.97 -17.31 1.68
C VAL A 317 2.52 -16.83 1.63
N VAL A 318 2.32 -15.54 1.35
CA VAL A 318 0.98 -14.93 1.22
C VAL A 318 0.20 -15.60 0.08
N LEU A 319 0.86 -15.79 -1.09
CA LEU A 319 0.22 -16.45 -2.24
C LEU A 319 -0.18 -17.90 -1.94
N GLU A 320 0.66 -18.64 -1.24
CA GLU A 320 0.35 -20.02 -0.81
C GLU A 320 -0.89 -20.03 0.11
N ILE A 321 -0.95 -19.11 1.08
CA ILE A 321 -2.09 -18.98 1.98
C ILE A 321 -3.37 -18.67 1.20
N ILE A 322 -3.36 -17.67 0.30
CA ILE A 322 -4.54 -17.29 -0.48
C ILE A 322 -5.03 -18.46 -1.36
N LYS A 323 -4.12 -19.15 -2.04
CA LYS A 323 -4.47 -20.34 -2.85
C LYS A 323 -5.07 -21.46 -1.99
N GLY A 324 -4.52 -21.64 -0.77
CA GLY A 324 -5.00 -22.63 0.17
C GLY A 324 -6.39 -22.35 0.75
N LEU A 325 -6.87 -21.11 0.67
CA LEU A 325 -8.22 -20.73 1.14
C LEU A 325 -9.33 -21.02 0.11
N ASN A 326 -8.99 -21.45 -1.10
CA ASN A 326 -9.92 -21.73 -2.19
C ASN A 326 -10.86 -20.57 -2.54
N ILE A 327 -10.35 -19.33 -2.42
CA ILE A 327 -11.07 -18.14 -2.88
C ILE A 327 -11.14 -18.20 -4.41
N GLU A 328 -12.36 -18.18 -4.96
CA GLU A 328 -12.55 -18.19 -6.41
C GLU A 328 -11.94 -16.92 -7.05
N PRO A 329 -11.01 -17.07 -8.03
CA PRO A 329 -10.48 -15.93 -8.75
C PRO A 329 -11.55 -15.22 -9.58
N GLN A 330 -11.56 -13.89 -9.52
CA GLN A 330 -12.45 -13.01 -10.27
C GLN A 330 -12.11 -12.97 -11.76
#